data_e939956cede909a84ff66e656cbe3f8d
#
_entry.id   e939956cede909a84ff66e656cbe3f8d
#
_cell.length_a   1.000
_cell.length_b   1.000
_cell.length_c   1.000
_cell.angle_alpha   90.00
_cell.angle_beta   90.00
_cell.angle_gamma   90.00
#
_symmetry.space_group_name_H-M   'P 1'
#
loop_
_entity.id
_entity.type
_entity.pdbx_description
1 polymer ?
#
loop_
_entity_poly.entity_id
_entity_poly.type
_entity_poly.pdbx_seq_one_letter_code
_entity_poly.pdbx_strand_id
1 'polypeptide(L)'
;MCIRDRRELDLTCLIEGARHRGLLPEHEEDRLLSEAYPGSPRLRRSFEWATGGAESIWEVLLRVLHRACEVAVEAQHEIVDENGDFVARGDLWLVGTRRIHEYDGAVHQDPRQHRKDLKRDRRLGATGWERGGYTSYDVLHQAVSILRDADQALGRPHDPARVRAWHAILKQSLFSPAGQQLLRDRIRASL
;
A
#
# COMPACT_ATOMS: atom_id res chain seq x y z
N MET A 1 1.33 -21.37 -13.10
CA MET A 1 1.83 -20.99 -11.76
C MET A 1 0.65 -20.89 -10.83
N CYS A 2 0.56 -21.75 -9.83
CA CYS A 2 -0.64 -21.90 -8.99
C CYS A 2 -0.68 -20.78 -7.91
N ILE A 3 -1.89 -20.32 -7.54
CA ILE A 3 -2.16 -19.42 -6.39
C ILE A 3 -1.47 -19.95 -5.11
N ARG A 4 -1.35 -21.26 -4.98
CA ARG A 4 -0.69 -21.98 -3.90
C ARG A 4 0.76 -21.54 -3.63
N ASP A 5 1.46 -21.04 -4.66
CA ASP A 5 2.89 -20.74 -4.60
C ASP A 5 3.19 -19.25 -4.40
N ARG A 6 2.17 -18.40 -4.46
CA ARG A 6 2.32 -16.95 -4.28
C ARG A 6 2.17 -16.57 -2.81
N ARG A 7 2.91 -15.55 -2.41
CA ARG A 7 2.85 -14.97 -1.06
C ARG A 7 1.73 -13.94 -1.00
N GLU A 8 1.22 -13.68 0.18
CA GLU A 8 0.07 -12.78 0.40
C GLU A 8 0.26 -11.39 -0.21
N LEU A 9 1.43 -10.77 -0.01
CA LEU A 9 1.74 -9.46 -0.59
C LEU A 9 1.74 -9.48 -2.12
N ASP A 10 2.36 -10.50 -2.73
CA ASP A 10 2.42 -10.63 -4.19
C ASP A 10 1.02 -10.85 -4.79
N LEU A 11 0.19 -11.64 -4.11
CA LEU A 11 -1.22 -11.85 -4.50
C LEU A 11 -2.03 -10.56 -4.36
N THR A 12 -1.86 -9.82 -3.28
CA THR A 12 -2.52 -8.53 -3.07
C THR A 12 -2.20 -7.57 -4.22
N CYS A 13 -0.92 -7.45 -4.60
CA CYS A 13 -0.51 -6.61 -5.73
C CYS A 13 -1.13 -7.08 -7.05
N LEU A 14 -1.26 -8.38 -7.27
CA LEU A 14 -1.89 -8.92 -8.48
C LEU A 14 -3.38 -8.65 -8.53
N ILE A 15 -4.10 -8.83 -7.41
CA ILE A 15 -5.52 -8.56 -7.29
C ILE A 15 -5.79 -7.08 -7.56
N GLU A 16 -5.04 -6.18 -6.92
CA GLU A 16 -5.14 -4.73 -7.16
C GLU A 16 -4.90 -4.37 -8.62
N GLY A 17 -3.83 -4.88 -9.20
CA GLY A 17 -3.52 -4.64 -10.62
C GLY A 17 -4.58 -5.21 -11.57
N ALA A 18 -5.19 -6.35 -11.23
CA ALA A 18 -6.26 -6.94 -12.02
C ALA A 18 -7.56 -6.12 -11.92
N ARG A 19 -7.92 -5.67 -10.71
CA ARG A 19 -9.06 -4.77 -10.49
C ARG A 19 -8.90 -3.44 -11.23
N HIS A 20 -7.74 -2.79 -11.06
CA HIS A 20 -7.43 -1.52 -11.72
C HIS A 20 -7.56 -1.59 -13.24
N ARG A 21 -7.26 -2.75 -13.84
CA ARG A 21 -7.36 -3.00 -15.28
C ARG A 21 -8.69 -3.58 -15.74
N GLY A 22 -9.65 -3.78 -14.83
CA GLY A 22 -10.94 -4.42 -15.13
C GLY A 22 -10.82 -5.88 -15.55
N LEU A 23 -9.71 -6.56 -15.19
CA LEU A 23 -9.45 -7.97 -15.52
C LEU A 23 -10.01 -8.94 -14.48
N LEU A 24 -10.56 -8.44 -13.39
CA LEU A 24 -11.14 -9.23 -12.31
C LEU A 24 -12.54 -8.69 -12.00
N PRO A 25 -13.58 -9.12 -12.72
CA PRO A 25 -14.94 -8.73 -12.47
C PRO A 25 -15.47 -9.37 -11.16
N GLU A 26 -16.43 -8.73 -10.51
CA GLU A 26 -16.96 -9.09 -9.20
C GLU A 26 -17.42 -10.57 -9.12
N HIS A 27 -18.10 -11.07 -10.14
CA HIS A 27 -18.54 -12.47 -10.17
C HIS A 27 -17.38 -13.49 -10.17
N GLU A 28 -16.23 -13.13 -10.72
CA GLU A 28 -15.01 -13.96 -10.64
C GLU A 28 -14.35 -13.89 -9.27
N GLU A 29 -14.41 -12.73 -8.60
CA GLU A 29 -13.97 -12.60 -7.21
C GLU A 29 -14.82 -13.50 -6.30
N ASP A 30 -16.14 -13.42 -6.42
CA ASP A 30 -17.09 -14.25 -5.65
C ASP A 30 -16.82 -15.73 -5.88
N ARG A 31 -16.60 -16.14 -7.13
CA ARG A 31 -16.25 -17.50 -7.47
C ARG A 31 -14.97 -17.95 -6.80
N LEU A 32 -13.90 -17.14 -6.89
CA LEU A 32 -12.61 -17.44 -6.30
C LEU A 32 -12.67 -17.52 -4.77
N LEU A 33 -13.53 -16.73 -4.13
CA LEU A 33 -13.71 -16.71 -2.68
C LEU A 33 -14.62 -17.84 -2.18
N SER A 34 -15.57 -18.31 -2.99
CA SER A 34 -16.48 -19.40 -2.64
C SER A 34 -15.85 -20.79 -2.77
N GLU A 35 -14.92 -20.97 -3.72
CA GLU A 35 -14.25 -22.23 -3.93
C GLU A 35 -13.26 -22.60 -2.82
N ALA A 36 -13.32 -23.83 -2.33
CA ALA A 36 -12.40 -24.38 -1.34
C ALA A 36 -11.31 -25.18 -2.05
N TYR A 37 -10.12 -24.59 -2.23
CA TYR A 37 -8.95 -25.28 -2.77
C TYR A 37 -7.69 -24.97 -1.92
N PRO A 38 -6.60 -25.73 -2.09
CA PRO A 38 -5.35 -25.46 -1.37
C PRO A 38 -4.84 -24.04 -1.67
N GLY A 39 -4.73 -23.20 -0.62
CA GLY A 39 -4.34 -21.78 -0.74
C GLY A 39 -5.48 -20.79 -0.55
N SER A 40 -6.76 -21.22 -0.49
CA SER A 40 -7.93 -20.34 -0.24
C SER A 40 -7.78 -19.38 0.95
N PRO A 41 -7.22 -19.77 2.12
CA PRO A 41 -7.05 -18.85 3.23
C PRO A 41 -6.12 -17.67 2.90
N ARG A 42 -5.05 -17.93 2.14
CA ARG A 42 -4.12 -16.86 1.69
C ARG A 42 -4.78 -15.95 0.66
N LEU A 43 -5.51 -16.55 -0.26
CA LEU A 43 -6.24 -15.79 -1.27
C LEU A 43 -7.26 -14.86 -0.62
N ARG A 44 -8.08 -15.35 0.31
CA ARG A 44 -9.05 -14.53 1.06
C ARG A 44 -8.36 -13.36 1.76
N ARG A 45 -7.27 -13.61 2.48
CA ARG A 45 -6.50 -12.55 3.14
C ARG A 45 -5.94 -11.54 2.14
N SER A 46 -5.48 -11.99 0.98
CA SER A 46 -5.00 -11.10 -0.07
C SER A 46 -6.12 -10.23 -0.64
N PHE A 47 -7.34 -10.74 -0.77
CA PHE A 47 -8.53 -9.96 -1.14
C PHE A 47 -8.89 -8.92 -0.07
N GLU A 48 -8.82 -9.28 1.21
CA GLU A 48 -9.04 -8.36 2.34
C GLU A 48 -8.03 -7.20 2.34
N TRP A 49 -6.80 -7.45 1.90
CA TRP A 49 -5.75 -6.43 1.78
C TRP A 49 -5.85 -5.61 0.50
N ALA A 50 -6.41 -6.17 -0.55
CA ALA A 50 -6.67 -5.51 -1.83
C ALA A 50 -7.97 -4.71 -1.74
N THR A 51 -7.93 -3.46 -1.30
CA THR A 51 -9.13 -2.64 -1.10
C THR A 51 -9.58 -1.87 -2.33
N GLY A 52 -8.84 -1.97 -3.42
CA GLY A 52 -9.06 -1.18 -4.64
C GLY A 52 -8.47 0.23 -4.57
N GLY A 53 -8.46 0.93 -5.69
CA GLY A 53 -8.07 2.34 -5.79
C GLY A 53 -6.57 2.61 -5.90
N ALA A 54 -5.69 1.65 -5.62
CA ALA A 54 -4.26 1.88 -5.79
C ALA A 54 -3.90 2.04 -7.28
N GLU A 55 -3.22 3.13 -7.60
CA GLU A 55 -2.75 3.44 -8.96
C GLU A 55 -1.36 2.85 -9.23
N SER A 56 -0.65 2.44 -8.18
CA SER A 56 0.67 1.82 -8.27
C SER A 56 0.85 0.66 -7.28
N ILE A 57 1.79 -0.23 -7.60
CA ILE A 57 2.20 -1.33 -6.70
C ILE A 57 2.76 -0.76 -5.38
N TRP A 58 3.42 0.37 -5.43
CA TRP A 58 4.05 0.97 -4.25
C TRP A 58 3.05 1.53 -3.25
N GLU A 59 1.92 2.06 -3.72
CA GLU A 59 0.78 2.44 -2.86
C GLU A 59 0.20 1.21 -2.15
N VAL A 60 0.10 0.05 -2.85
CA VAL A 60 -0.31 -1.21 -2.24
C VAL A 60 0.66 -1.62 -1.13
N LEU A 61 1.97 -1.58 -1.40
CA LEU A 61 2.99 -1.93 -0.41
C LEU A 61 2.94 -1.00 0.80
N LEU A 62 2.83 0.31 0.58
CA LEU A 62 2.74 1.30 1.64
C LEU A 62 1.49 1.06 2.51
N ARG A 63 0.34 0.77 1.90
CA ARG A 63 -0.90 0.40 2.61
C ARG A 63 -0.75 -0.86 3.44
N VAL A 64 -0.17 -1.93 2.87
CA VAL A 64 0.06 -3.19 3.60
C VAL A 64 1.04 -3.00 4.76
N LEU A 65 2.08 -2.17 4.58
CA LEU A 65 3.00 -1.79 5.67
C LEU A 65 2.23 -1.17 6.84
N HIS A 66 1.39 -0.16 6.58
CA HIS A 66 0.60 0.49 7.63
C HIS A 66 -0.29 -0.52 8.37
N ARG A 67 -1.05 -1.33 7.64
CA ARG A 67 -1.92 -2.36 8.24
C ARG A 67 -1.14 -3.39 9.05
N ALA A 68 0.00 -3.86 8.53
CA ALA A 68 0.86 -4.80 9.24
C ALA A 68 1.45 -4.21 10.53
N CYS A 69 1.60 -2.88 10.57
CA CYS A 69 2.06 -2.13 11.74
C CYS A 69 0.90 -1.58 12.60
N GLU A 70 -0.33 -2.11 12.43
CA GLU A 70 -1.52 -1.70 13.21
C GLU A 70 -1.81 -0.19 13.11
N VAL A 71 -1.66 0.36 11.92
CA VAL A 71 -2.06 1.72 11.55
C VAL A 71 -3.29 1.64 10.66
N ALA A 72 -4.41 2.18 11.12
CA ALA A 72 -5.62 2.27 10.33
C ALA A 72 -5.45 3.31 9.23
N VAL A 73 -5.64 2.89 7.98
CA VAL A 73 -5.54 3.76 6.81
C VAL A 73 -6.70 3.55 5.85
N GLU A 74 -7.11 4.62 5.18
CA GLU A 74 -8.08 4.65 4.09
C GLU A 74 -7.38 5.08 2.80
N ALA A 75 -7.59 4.30 1.73
CA ALA A 75 -6.97 4.58 0.43
C ALA A 75 -7.77 5.64 -0.34
N GLN A 76 -7.07 6.46 -1.12
CA GLN A 76 -7.64 7.42 -2.07
C GLN A 76 -8.62 8.40 -1.42
N HIS A 77 -8.25 8.90 -0.23
CA HIS A 77 -9.10 9.78 0.55
C HIS A 77 -9.21 11.18 -0.06
N GLU A 78 -10.44 11.66 -0.26
CA GLU A 78 -10.70 13.01 -0.75
C GLU A 78 -10.69 14.02 0.39
N ILE A 79 -9.89 15.06 0.22
CA ILE A 79 -9.76 16.16 1.16
C ILE A 79 -10.54 17.33 0.60
N VAL A 80 -11.44 17.86 1.41
CA VAL A 80 -12.22 19.08 1.12
C VAL A 80 -11.90 20.19 2.11
N ASP A 81 -12.11 21.43 1.71
CA ASP A 81 -11.99 22.59 2.59
C ASP A 81 -13.28 22.84 3.41
N GLU A 82 -13.29 23.93 4.17
CA GLU A 82 -14.41 24.31 5.04
C GLU A 82 -15.72 24.60 4.26
N ASN A 83 -15.61 24.90 2.97
CA ASN A 83 -16.75 25.15 2.08
C ASN A 83 -17.25 23.87 1.39
N GLY A 84 -16.53 22.75 1.55
CA GLY A 84 -16.78 21.51 0.85
C GLY A 84 -16.11 21.43 -0.52
N ASP A 85 -15.25 22.39 -0.87
CA ASP A 85 -14.55 22.38 -2.15
C ASP A 85 -13.38 21.41 -2.14
N PHE A 86 -13.21 20.65 -3.23
CA PHE A 86 -12.13 19.67 -3.38
C PHE A 86 -10.75 20.34 -3.31
N VAL A 87 -9.90 19.85 -2.43
CA VAL A 87 -8.52 20.31 -2.24
C VAL A 87 -7.51 19.36 -2.88
N ALA A 88 -7.57 18.09 -2.51
CA ALA A 88 -6.68 17.04 -2.98
C ALA A 88 -7.26 15.65 -2.73
N ARG A 89 -6.67 14.63 -3.37
CA ARG A 89 -6.87 13.22 -3.05
C ARG A 89 -5.53 12.66 -2.59
N GLY A 90 -5.51 12.06 -1.40
CA GLY A 90 -4.33 11.44 -0.81
C GLY A 90 -4.33 9.94 -1.00
N ASP A 91 -3.17 9.32 -1.26
CA ASP A 91 -3.06 7.87 -1.46
C ASP A 91 -3.54 7.09 -0.24
N LEU A 92 -3.11 7.51 0.96
CA LEU A 92 -3.48 6.90 2.24
C LEU A 92 -3.73 7.97 3.29
N TRP A 93 -4.95 8.03 3.81
CA TRP A 93 -5.27 8.81 5.00
C TRP A 93 -5.02 7.99 6.26
N LEU A 94 -4.30 8.54 7.23
CA LEU A 94 -4.20 7.98 8.57
C LEU A 94 -5.49 8.31 9.33
N VAL A 95 -6.34 7.30 9.50
CA VAL A 95 -7.69 7.48 10.04
C VAL A 95 -7.68 8.17 11.41
N GLY A 96 -8.48 9.23 11.53
CA GLY A 96 -8.59 10.02 12.76
C GLY A 96 -7.57 11.15 12.88
N THR A 97 -6.76 11.41 11.85
CA THR A 97 -5.76 12.49 11.83
C THR A 97 -6.01 13.45 10.67
N ARG A 98 -5.17 14.48 10.55
CA ARG A 98 -5.04 15.31 9.34
C ARG A 98 -3.74 15.00 8.58
N ARG A 99 -3.36 13.71 8.52
CA ARG A 99 -2.13 13.25 7.88
C ARG A 99 -2.45 12.32 6.73
N ILE A 100 -1.86 12.58 5.56
CA ILE A 100 -1.83 11.65 4.44
C ILE A 100 -0.41 11.15 4.21
N HIS A 101 -0.30 9.87 3.87
CA HIS A 101 0.94 9.26 3.42
C HIS A 101 0.81 8.91 1.94
N GLU A 102 1.79 9.30 1.14
CA GLU A 102 1.76 9.15 -0.32
C GLU A 102 3.03 8.45 -0.81
N TYR A 103 2.89 7.71 -1.88
CA TYR A 103 4.04 7.20 -2.59
C TYR A 103 4.57 8.25 -3.57
N ASP A 104 5.77 8.73 -3.30
CA ASP A 104 6.51 9.60 -4.22
C ASP A 104 7.35 8.73 -5.15
N GLY A 105 6.82 8.43 -6.33
CA GLY A 105 7.59 7.80 -7.41
C GLY A 105 8.78 8.64 -7.82
N ALA A 106 9.74 8.04 -8.56
CA ALA A 106 10.86 8.79 -9.15
C ALA A 106 10.28 9.84 -10.11
N VAL A 107 10.15 11.06 -9.65
CA VAL A 107 9.61 12.18 -10.43
C VAL A 107 10.65 12.54 -11.47
N HIS A 108 10.36 12.30 -12.74
CA HIS A 108 10.98 13.06 -13.82
C HIS A 108 10.61 14.52 -13.59
N GLN A 109 11.61 15.37 -13.32
CA GLN A 109 11.42 16.77 -12.92
C GLN A 109 10.90 17.59 -14.11
N ASP A 110 9.60 17.46 -14.42
CA ASP A 110 8.91 18.43 -15.26
C ASP A 110 8.63 19.69 -14.42
N PRO A 111 9.18 20.86 -14.77
CA PRO A 111 8.95 22.11 -14.05
C PRO A 111 7.47 22.51 -13.94
N ARG A 112 6.61 22.02 -14.85
CA ARG A 112 5.16 22.27 -14.80
C ARG A 112 4.49 21.41 -13.74
N GLN A 113 4.91 20.15 -13.62
CA GLN A 113 4.41 19.25 -12.58
C GLN A 113 4.83 19.76 -11.20
N HIS A 114 6.09 20.09 -11.01
CA HIS A 114 6.60 20.67 -9.75
C HIS A 114 5.80 21.88 -9.27
N ARG A 115 5.39 22.79 -10.21
CA ARG A 115 4.54 23.94 -9.86
C ARG A 115 3.12 23.54 -9.41
N LYS A 116 2.57 22.47 -9.98
CA LYS A 116 1.25 21.93 -9.56
C LYS A 116 1.35 21.34 -8.17
N ASP A 117 2.41 20.58 -7.89
CA ASP A 117 2.64 19.93 -6.60
C ASP A 117 2.82 20.98 -5.50
N LEU A 118 3.59 22.04 -5.73
CA LEU A 118 3.72 23.16 -4.79
C LEU A 118 2.39 23.88 -4.52
N LYS A 119 1.50 24.02 -5.53
CA LYS A 119 0.17 24.61 -5.32
C LYS A 119 -0.71 23.67 -4.50
N ARG A 120 -0.65 22.37 -4.77
CA ARG A 120 -1.37 21.34 -4.03
C ARG A 120 -0.94 21.34 -2.56
N ASP A 121 0.37 21.32 -2.29
CA ASP A 121 0.92 21.33 -0.93
C ASP A 121 0.51 22.58 -0.15
N ARG A 122 0.51 23.76 -0.80
CA ARG A 122 0.02 25.01 -0.16
C ARG A 122 -1.46 24.94 0.18
N ARG A 123 -2.29 24.38 -0.68
CA ARG A 123 -3.74 24.20 -0.44
C ARG A 123 -3.97 23.23 0.72
N LEU A 124 -3.26 22.09 0.72
CA LEU A 124 -3.29 21.13 1.83
C LEU A 124 -2.91 21.79 3.17
N GLY A 125 -1.78 22.50 3.21
CA GLY A 125 -1.34 23.20 4.42
C GLY A 125 -2.35 24.25 4.91
N ALA A 126 -3.03 24.98 4.00
CA ALA A 126 -4.05 25.95 4.34
C ALA A 126 -5.28 25.31 5.02
N THR A 127 -5.56 24.03 4.77
CA THR A 127 -6.64 23.28 5.43
C THR A 127 -6.18 22.51 6.67
N GLY A 128 -4.91 22.69 7.09
CA GLY A 128 -4.32 22.03 8.25
C GLY A 128 -4.01 20.55 8.02
N TRP A 129 -4.00 20.09 6.77
CA TRP A 129 -3.55 18.75 6.42
C TRP A 129 -2.03 18.73 6.18
N GLU A 130 -1.43 17.63 6.59
CA GLU A 130 -0.01 17.38 6.41
C GLU A 130 0.21 16.16 5.48
N ARG A 131 1.27 16.22 4.68
CA ARG A 131 1.65 15.18 3.75
C ARG A 131 2.99 14.55 4.12
N GLY A 132 3.06 13.22 4.19
CA GLY A 132 4.29 12.43 4.25
C GLY A 132 4.49 11.73 2.91
N GLY A 133 5.57 12.06 2.21
CA GLY A 133 5.94 11.41 0.94
C GLY A 133 7.01 10.35 1.15
N TYR A 134 6.84 9.16 0.55
CA TYR A 134 7.76 8.03 0.70
C TYR A 134 8.11 7.41 -0.65
N THR A 135 9.37 7.09 -0.82
CA THR A 135 9.89 6.40 -2.01
C THR A 135 9.82 4.88 -1.85
N SER A 136 10.10 4.15 -2.94
CA SER A 136 10.27 2.69 -2.88
C SER A 136 11.37 2.26 -1.90
N TYR A 137 12.44 3.05 -1.80
CA TYR A 137 13.50 2.80 -0.83
C TYR A 137 13.00 2.90 0.61
N ASP A 138 12.19 3.91 0.92
CA ASP A 138 11.62 4.09 2.26
C ASP A 138 10.71 2.93 2.62
N VAL A 139 9.82 2.52 1.72
CA VAL A 139 8.90 1.39 1.93
C VAL A 139 9.65 0.08 2.18
N LEU A 140 10.73 -0.18 1.44
CA LEU A 140 11.50 -1.42 1.57
C LEU A 140 12.50 -1.41 2.72
N HIS A 141 13.09 -0.25 3.05
CA HIS A 141 14.27 -0.18 3.93
C HIS A 141 14.11 0.75 5.14
N GLN A 142 13.12 1.67 5.14
CA GLN A 142 12.92 2.67 6.18
C GLN A 142 11.54 2.56 6.87
N ALA A 143 10.98 1.36 6.93
CA ALA A 143 9.65 1.12 7.51
C ALA A 143 9.49 1.66 8.95
N VAL A 144 10.57 1.64 9.76
CA VAL A 144 10.57 2.22 11.11
C VAL A 144 10.33 3.74 11.07
N SER A 145 10.90 4.43 10.08
CA SER A 145 10.70 5.88 9.92
C SER A 145 9.26 6.21 9.54
N ILE A 146 8.69 5.45 8.59
CA ILE A 146 7.27 5.59 8.20
C ILE A 146 6.35 5.34 9.40
N LEU A 147 6.62 4.30 10.18
CA LEU A 147 5.83 4.00 11.39
C LEU A 147 5.95 5.10 12.43
N ARG A 148 7.15 5.67 12.63
CA ARG A 148 7.37 6.77 13.59
C ARG A 148 6.55 7.99 13.21
N ASP A 149 6.52 8.35 11.94
CA ASP A 149 5.73 9.45 11.43
C ASP A 149 4.22 9.20 11.66
N ALA A 150 3.75 8.00 11.36
CA ALA A 150 2.36 7.61 11.62
C ALA A 150 2.01 7.67 13.13
N ASP A 151 2.89 7.18 14.00
CA ASP A 151 2.69 7.22 15.45
C ASP A 151 2.64 8.67 15.98
N GLN A 152 3.50 9.53 15.45
CA GLN A 152 3.50 10.96 15.78
C GLN A 152 2.17 11.62 15.36
N ALA A 153 1.70 11.38 14.16
CA ALA A 153 0.44 11.90 13.66
C ALA A 153 -0.77 11.41 14.48
N LEU A 154 -0.71 10.16 14.95
CA LEU A 154 -1.74 9.54 15.80
C LEU A 154 -1.62 9.94 17.29
N GLY A 155 -0.62 10.73 17.67
CA GLY A 155 -0.40 11.12 19.06
C GLY A 155 -0.10 9.96 20.00
N ARG A 156 0.47 8.85 19.51
CA ARG A 156 0.75 7.65 20.30
C ARG A 156 2.25 7.37 20.44
N PRO A 157 2.68 6.67 21.50
CA PRO A 157 4.08 6.26 21.66
C PRO A 157 4.56 5.41 20.48
N HIS A 158 5.76 5.69 19.98
CA HIS A 158 6.39 4.90 18.94
C HIS A 158 6.92 3.57 19.47
N ASP A 159 6.45 2.46 18.88
CA ASP A 159 6.99 1.11 19.10
C ASP A 159 7.57 0.55 17.79
N PRO A 160 8.91 0.56 17.63
CA PRO A 160 9.56 0.03 16.43
C PRO A 160 9.39 -1.49 16.29
N ALA A 161 8.97 -2.21 17.32
CA ALA A 161 8.78 -3.66 17.24
C ALA A 161 7.62 -4.04 16.29
N ARG A 162 6.65 -3.16 16.10
CA ARG A 162 5.51 -3.40 15.21
C ARG A 162 5.90 -3.60 13.74
N VAL A 163 7.04 -3.07 13.28
CA VAL A 163 7.51 -3.31 11.90
C VAL A 163 7.93 -4.77 11.64
N ARG A 164 8.07 -5.61 12.68
CA ARG A 164 8.43 -7.04 12.50
C ARG A 164 7.42 -7.78 11.63
N ALA A 165 6.13 -7.45 11.76
CA ALA A 165 5.08 -8.04 10.94
C ALA A 165 5.27 -7.69 9.46
N TRP A 166 5.54 -6.42 9.15
CA TRP A 166 5.86 -5.98 7.79
C TRP A 166 7.11 -6.70 7.25
N HIS A 167 8.19 -6.74 8.01
CA HIS A 167 9.42 -7.42 7.58
C HIS A 167 9.21 -8.91 7.30
N ALA A 168 8.37 -9.59 8.09
CA ALA A 168 8.03 -11.00 7.87
C ALA A 168 7.27 -11.20 6.54
N ILE A 169 6.34 -10.30 6.22
CA ILE A 169 5.58 -10.29 4.96
C ILE A 169 6.52 -10.00 3.78
N LEU A 170 7.30 -8.92 3.88
CA LEU A 170 8.22 -8.47 2.84
C LEU A 170 9.28 -9.54 2.50
N LYS A 171 9.88 -10.17 3.52
CA LYS A 171 10.88 -11.22 3.35
C LYS A 171 10.38 -12.39 2.50
N GLN A 172 9.09 -12.66 2.49
CA GLN A 172 8.50 -13.73 1.72
C GLN A 172 8.05 -13.32 0.31
N SER A 173 8.02 -12.03 0.00
CA SER A 173 7.53 -11.47 -1.26
C SER A 173 8.63 -11.36 -2.32
N LEU A 174 8.21 -11.16 -3.57
CA LEU A 174 9.12 -10.89 -4.70
C LEU A 174 9.87 -9.55 -4.61
N PHE A 175 9.50 -8.71 -3.67
CA PHE A 175 10.19 -7.43 -3.38
C PHE A 175 11.43 -7.62 -2.51
N SER A 176 11.75 -8.86 -2.10
CA SER A 176 12.96 -9.20 -1.36
C SER A 176 13.81 -10.23 -2.10
N PRO A 177 15.16 -10.18 -1.96
CA PRO A 177 16.04 -11.21 -2.52
C PRO A 177 15.70 -12.62 -2.04
N ALA A 178 15.34 -12.76 -0.75
CA ALA A 178 14.96 -14.05 -0.17
C ALA A 178 13.69 -14.64 -0.83
N GLY A 179 12.65 -13.81 -1.03
CA GLY A 179 11.42 -14.26 -1.69
C GLY A 179 11.63 -14.59 -3.16
N GLN A 180 12.48 -13.84 -3.87
CA GLN A 180 12.87 -14.15 -5.24
C GLN A 180 13.61 -15.49 -5.34
N GLN A 181 14.52 -15.76 -4.41
CA GLN A 181 15.23 -17.05 -4.37
C GLN A 181 14.26 -18.21 -4.09
N LEU A 182 13.36 -18.06 -3.13
CA LEU A 182 12.32 -19.06 -2.85
C LEU A 182 11.45 -19.38 -4.07
N LEU A 183 11.13 -18.40 -4.90
CA LEU A 183 10.38 -18.64 -6.14
C LEU A 183 11.22 -19.42 -7.16
N ARG A 184 12.49 -19.04 -7.37
CA ARG A 184 13.40 -19.74 -8.30
C ARG A 184 13.57 -21.21 -7.93
N ASP A 185 13.75 -21.50 -6.62
CA ASP A 185 13.94 -22.87 -6.13
C ASP A 185 12.69 -23.73 -6.35
N ARG A 186 11.50 -23.17 -6.18
CA ARG A 186 10.24 -23.84 -6.46
C ARG A 186 10.02 -24.12 -7.94
N ILE A 187 10.32 -23.16 -8.81
CA ILE A 187 10.23 -23.36 -10.27
C ILE A 187 11.14 -24.51 -10.67
N ARG A 188 12.38 -24.55 -10.16
CA ARG A 188 13.34 -25.64 -10.44
C ARG A 188 12.86 -27.00 -9.94
N ALA A 189 12.18 -27.06 -8.79
CA ALA A 189 11.65 -28.31 -8.24
C ALA A 189 10.38 -28.80 -8.96
N SER A 190 9.78 -27.99 -9.82
CA SER A 190 8.56 -28.30 -10.59
C SER A 190 8.84 -28.69 -12.02
N LEU A 191 10.08 -28.58 -12.47
CA LEU A 191 10.59 -29.04 -13.79
C LEU A 191 11.24 -30.38 -13.70
#